data_8f4e11d6186fc2350101fece77370bca
#
_entry.id   8f4e11d6186fc2350101fece77370bca
#
_cell.length_a   1.000
_cell.length_b   1.000
_cell.length_c   1.000
_cell.angle_alpha   90.00
_cell.angle_beta   90.00
_cell.angle_gamma   90.00
#
_symmetry.space_group_name_H-M   'P 1'
#
loop_
_entity.id
_entity.type
_entity.pdbx_description
1 polymer ?
#
loop_
_entity_poly.entity_id
_entity_poly.type
_entity_poly.pdbx_seq_one_letter_code
_entity_poly.pdbx_strand_id
1 'polypeptide(L)'
;MKQLSRIIMSLLGMMYCVGVMAQNIDVSGTVVDEQDQPVIGASVLQKGSSNGTVTDIDGNFSFKAPQGVTLVVSYIGYKTTEVKAGTGLKIKLQTNASELNEVVVTGYTTQRKADLTGAVSVVNVDELAKQNENNPMKALQGRVPGMNISADGSPSGSATVRIRGIGTLNNNDPLYIIDGVPTKAGMHELNGSDIESVQVLKDAASASIYGSRAANGVIIITTKKGKEGKVKVDVDASIAASMYAHKMDVLNAKEYGQVMWQAYVNDGMDPNTNGLGYHYDWGYDAQGHPVLNSLTMKKYLDAAGTTPAADTDWFKETTRTGVVQNYNVAVSSGSDRHSSYFSLGYYKNLGIIKSSDFDRYSARMNTEYKLIKDVLTIGEHFTLNRTSEVQAPSGFLENVLQFNPS
;
A
#
# COMPACT_ATOMS: atom_id res chain seq x y z
N MET A 1 61.20 -20.57 -14.13
CA MET A 1 60.43 -20.97 -15.34
C MET A 1 58.98 -21.38 -15.09
N LYS A 2 58.68 -22.17 -14.05
CA LYS A 2 57.26 -22.60 -13.78
C LYS A 2 56.28 -21.48 -13.37
N GLN A 3 56.75 -20.40 -12.75
CA GLN A 3 55.86 -19.28 -12.40
C GLN A 3 55.55 -18.36 -13.59
N LEU A 4 56.51 -18.14 -14.49
CA LEU A 4 56.33 -17.33 -15.69
C LEU A 4 55.34 -17.99 -16.67
N SER A 5 55.37 -19.33 -16.77
CA SER A 5 54.43 -20.10 -17.58
C SER A 5 53.00 -20.04 -17.06
N ARG A 6 52.80 -19.95 -15.72
CA ARG A 6 51.46 -19.78 -15.10
C ARG A 6 50.89 -18.38 -15.33
N ILE A 7 51.71 -17.34 -15.29
CA ILE A 7 51.32 -15.97 -15.56
C ILE A 7 50.97 -15.80 -17.05
N ILE A 8 51.72 -16.39 -17.95
CA ILE A 8 51.43 -16.34 -19.41
C ILE A 8 50.14 -17.12 -19.72
N MET A 9 49.91 -18.27 -19.06
CA MET A 9 48.67 -19.05 -19.25
C MET A 9 47.44 -18.36 -18.69
N SER A 10 47.57 -17.63 -17.56
CA SER A 10 46.45 -16.82 -17.04
C SER A 10 46.18 -15.56 -17.86
N LEU A 11 47.20 -14.92 -18.45
CA LEU A 11 47.05 -13.81 -19.39
C LEU A 11 46.44 -14.25 -20.72
N LEU A 12 46.80 -15.43 -21.25
CA LEU A 12 46.15 -16.02 -22.42
C LEU A 12 44.71 -16.41 -22.16
N GLY A 13 44.37 -16.92 -20.95
CA GLY A 13 43.00 -17.21 -20.52
C GLY A 13 42.13 -15.94 -20.41
N MET A 14 42.73 -14.85 -19.93
CA MET A 14 42.04 -13.54 -19.83
C MET A 14 41.82 -12.89 -21.19
N MET A 15 42.68 -13.15 -22.16
CA MET A 15 42.57 -12.63 -23.55
C MET A 15 41.52 -13.40 -24.36
N TYR A 16 41.17 -14.63 -23.99
CA TYR A 16 40.10 -15.40 -24.65
C TYR A 16 38.66 -15.00 -24.20
N CYS A 17 38.51 -14.30 -23.07
CA CYS A 17 37.23 -13.83 -22.56
C CYS A 17 36.70 -12.51 -23.17
N VAL A 18 37.48 -11.85 -24.01
CA VAL A 18 37.12 -10.50 -24.55
C VAL A 18 36.44 -10.58 -25.93
N GLY A 19 36.09 -11.75 -26.44
CA GLY A 19 35.67 -11.96 -27.82
C GLY A 19 34.22 -12.28 -28.13
N VAL A 20 33.28 -12.23 -27.14
CA VAL A 20 31.85 -12.41 -27.46
C VAL A 20 31.17 -11.04 -27.51
N MET A 21 31.51 -10.25 -28.48
CA MET A 21 30.65 -9.15 -28.91
C MET A 21 29.39 -9.80 -29.52
N ALA A 22 28.26 -9.68 -28.82
CA ALA A 22 26.98 -10.09 -29.39
C ALA A 22 26.76 -9.27 -30.70
N GLN A 23 26.83 -9.96 -31.82
CA GLN A 23 26.55 -9.30 -33.12
C GLN A 23 25.10 -8.85 -33.10
N ASN A 24 24.88 -7.56 -33.34
CA ASN A 24 23.56 -7.04 -33.57
C ASN A 24 23.05 -7.55 -34.92
N ILE A 25 21.89 -8.13 -34.92
CA ILE A 25 21.18 -8.56 -36.11
C ILE A 25 20.01 -7.59 -36.40
N ASP A 26 19.59 -7.50 -37.64
CA ASP A 26 18.35 -6.84 -37.98
C ASP A 26 17.20 -7.76 -37.61
N VAL A 27 16.49 -7.42 -36.56
CA VAL A 27 15.31 -8.14 -36.12
C VAL A 27 14.10 -7.54 -36.82
N SER A 28 13.35 -8.38 -37.51
CA SER A 28 12.17 -7.96 -38.26
C SER A 28 11.06 -9.00 -38.23
N GLY A 29 9.84 -8.55 -38.37
CA GLY A 29 8.69 -9.44 -38.38
C GLY A 29 7.37 -8.71 -38.48
N THR A 30 6.29 -9.45 -38.37
CA THR A 30 4.91 -8.96 -38.41
C THR A 30 4.19 -9.44 -37.18
N VAL A 31 3.44 -8.55 -36.53
CA VAL A 31 2.57 -8.86 -35.39
C VAL A 31 1.13 -8.90 -35.88
N VAL A 32 0.46 -10.02 -35.62
CA VAL A 32 -0.94 -10.25 -36.02
C VAL A 32 -1.78 -10.72 -34.84
N ASP A 33 -3.09 -10.57 -34.94
CA ASP A 33 -4.06 -11.10 -33.99
C ASP A 33 -4.43 -12.58 -34.26
N GLU A 34 -5.43 -13.09 -33.52
CA GLU A 34 -5.92 -14.46 -33.68
C GLU A 34 -6.60 -14.73 -35.05
N GLN A 35 -7.06 -13.65 -35.70
CA GLN A 35 -7.70 -13.68 -37.02
C GLN A 35 -6.71 -13.35 -38.17
N ASP A 36 -5.41 -13.34 -37.86
CA ASP A 36 -4.32 -12.94 -38.76
C ASP A 36 -4.42 -11.51 -39.30
N GLN A 37 -5.13 -10.59 -38.59
CA GLN A 37 -5.16 -9.17 -38.90
C GLN A 37 -3.92 -8.46 -38.30
N PRO A 38 -3.33 -7.47 -38.99
CA PRO A 38 -2.18 -6.75 -38.47
C PRO A 38 -2.51 -5.95 -37.20
N VAL A 39 -1.65 -6.04 -36.20
CA VAL A 39 -1.79 -5.26 -34.96
C VAL A 39 -0.94 -4.02 -35.06
N ILE A 40 -1.59 -2.87 -35.22
CA ILE A 40 -0.94 -1.55 -35.40
C ILE A 40 -0.53 -0.97 -34.06
N GLY A 41 0.69 -0.48 -33.92
CA GLY A 41 1.16 0.19 -32.69
C GLY A 41 1.52 -0.76 -31.55
N ALA A 42 1.67 -2.06 -31.81
CA ALA A 42 2.17 -2.99 -30.82
C ALA A 42 3.63 -2.68 -30.46
N SER A 43 3.93 -2.67 -29.17
CA SER A 43 5.28 -2.45 -28.66
C SER A 43 6.10 -3.73 -28.75
N VAL A 44 7.29 -3.66 -29.38
CA VAL A 44 8.24 -4.76 -29.50
C VAL A 44 9.55 -4.32 -28.86
N LEU A 45 9.85 -4.81 -27.66
CA LEU A 45 11.01 -4.42 -26.86
C LEU A 45 11.93 -5.61 -26.58
N GLN A 46 13.23 -5.34 -26.48
CA GLN A 46 14.17 -6.30 -25.94
C GLN A 46 13.94 -6.45 -24.45
N LYS A 47 13.80 -7.69 -23.94
CA LYS A 47 13.56 -7.97 -22.52
C LYS A 47 14.65 -7.37 -21.63
N GLY A 48 14.23 -6.56 -20.65
CA GLY A 48 15.15 -5.88 -19.72
C GLY A 48 15.85 -4.65 -20.27
N SER A 49 15.42 -4.10 -21.42
CA SER A 49 16.00 -2.91 -22.06
C SER A 49 14.88 -2.02 -22.63
N SER A 50 15.18 -0.75 -22.84
CA SER A 50 14.33 0.18 -23.59
C SER A 50 14.54 0.11 -25.11
N ASN A 51 15.43 -0.77 -25.60
CA ASN A 51 15.69 -0.93 -27.02
C ASN A 51 14.55 -1.70 -27.70
N GLY A 52 13.91 -1.09 -28.69
CA GLY A 52 12.79 -1.70 -29.42
C GLY A 52 12.11 -0.70 -30.36
N THR A 53 10.93 -1.08 -30.86
CA THR A 53 10.13 -0.31 -31.79
C THR A 53 8.64 -0.58 -31.59
N VAL A 54 7.80 0.09 -32.37
CA VAL A 54 6.36 -0.18 -32.49
C VAL A 54 6.04 -0.66 -33.89
N THR A 55 4.98 -1.44 -34.05
CA THR A 55 4.52 -1.92 -35.34
C THR A 55 3.87 -0.80 -36.17
N ASP A 56 4.07 -0.85 -37.49
CA ASP A 56 3.44 0.04 -38.44
C ASP A 56 1.99 -0.32 -38.79
N ILE A 57 1.41 0.33 -39.80
CA ILE A 57 0.00 0.12 -40.22
C ILE A 57 -0.27 -1.28 -40.77
N ASP A 58 0.76 -1.98 -41.24
CA ASP A 58 0.68 -3.37 -41.73
C ASP A 58 1.14 -4.38 -40.68
N GLY A 59 1.35 -3.92 -39.41
CA GLY A 59 1.80 -4.73 -38.31
C GLY A 59 3.28 -5.12 -38.36
N ASN A 60 4.08 -4.53 -39.27
CA ASN A 60 5.49 -4.85 -39.41
C ASN A 60 6.35 -4.06 -38.41
N PHE A 61 7.45 -4.68 -38.00
CA PHE A 61 8.48 -4.02 -37.19
C PHE A 61 9.89 -4.37 -37.65
N SER A 62 10.84 -3.47 -37.44
CA SER A 62 12.25 -3.70 -37.68
C SER A 62 13.10 -2.86 -36.73
N PHE A 63 14.09 -3.48 -36.08
CA PHE A 63 15.12 -2.78 -35.29
C PHE A 63 16.35 -3.68 -35.07
N LYS A 64 17.44 -3.10 -34.54
CA LYS A 64 18.68 -3.85 -34.28
C LYS A 64 18.74 -4.32 -32.84
N ALA A 65 18.95 -5.64 -32.66
CA ALA A 65 19.14 -6.24 -31.35
C ALA A 65 20.22 -7.35 -31.40
N PRO A 66 20.86 -7.67 -30.25
CA PRO A 66 21.78 -8.78 -30.18
C PRO A 66 21.13 -10.12 -30.54
N GLN A 67 21.85 -11.00 -31.25
CA GLN A 67 21.34 -12.30 -31.65
C GLN A 67 20.95 -13.14 -30.43
N GLY A 68 19.75 -13.78 -30.48
CA GLY A 68 19.27 -14.70 -29.45
C GLY A 68 18.63 -14.04 -28.22
N VAL A 69 18.53 -12.69 -28.16
CA VAL A 69 17.79 -12.04 -27.06
C VAL A 69 16.30 -12.33 -27.15
N THR A 70 15.62 -12.27 -26.02
CA THR A 70 14.17 -12.40 -25.95
C THR A 70 13.52 -11.03 -26.21
N LEU A 71 12.56 -11.01 -27.11
CA LEU A 71 11.68 -9.87 -27.36
C LEU A 71 10.41 -10.01 -26.54
N VAL A 72 9.93 -8.91 -26.02
CA VAL A 72 8.64 -8.79 -25.33
C VAL A 72 7.72 -7.99 -26.23
N VAL A 73 6.66 -8.62 -26.70
CA VAL A 73 5.66 -7.98 -27.58
C VAL A 73 4.39 -7.77 -26.77
N SER A 74 3.93 -6.52 -26.69
CA SER A 74 2.74 -6.15 -25.94
C SER A 74 1.87 -5.15 -26.69
N TYR A 75 0.55 -5.31 -26.53
CA TYR A 75 -0.45 -4.37 -27.04
C TYR A 75 -1.68 -4.38 -26.14
N ILE A 76 -2.38 -3.26 -26.05
CA ILE A 76 -3.58 -3.11 -25.20
C ILE A 76 -4.64 -4.12 -25.65
N GLY A 77 -5.18 -4.93 -24.71
CA GLY A 77 -6.17 -5.95 -24.99
C GLY A 77 -5.59 -7.30 -25.42
N TYR A 78 -4.27 -7.47 -25.47
CA TYR A 78 -3.61 -8.72 -25.82
C TYR A 78 -2.66 -9.22 -24.74
N LYS A 79 -2.45 -10.52 -24.66
CA LYS A 79 -1.46 -11.12 -23.77
C LYS A 79 -0.07 -10.79 -24.24
N THR A 80 0.78 -10.33 -23.34
CA THR A 80 2.20 -10.13 -23.61
C THR A 80 2.83 -11.45 -24.04
N THR A 81 3.53 -11.44 -25.17
CA THR A 81 4.15 -12.62 -25.77
C THR A 81 5.66 -12.45 -25.82
N GLU A 82 6.40 -13.46 -25.40
CA GLU A 82 7.87 -13.50 -25.46
C GLU A 82 8.33 -14.37 -26.63
N VAL A 83 9.21 -13.81 -27.51
CA VAL A 83 9.74 -14.50 -28.67
C VAL A 83 11.24 -14.25 -28.76
N LYS A 84 12.03 -15.20 -29.27
CA LYS A 84 13.45 -14.98 -29.55
C LYS A 84 13.65 -14.09 -30.77
N ALA A 85 14.62 -13.16 -30.67
CA ALA A 85 14.97 -12.27 -31.77
C ALA A 85 15.43 -13.05 -33.01
N GLY A 86 14.93 -12.64 -34.17
CA GLY A 86 15.20 -13.24 -35.47
C GLY A 86 14.69 -12.37 -36.61
N THR A 87 14.90 -12.79 -37.84
CA THR A 87 14.39 -12.13 -39.06
C THR A 87 13.14 -12.81 -39.57
N GLY A 88 12.18 -12.04 -40.10
CA GLY A 88 10.94 -12.59 -40.68
C GLY A 88 10.01 -13.25 -39.66
N LEU A 89 10.00 -12.77 -38.42
CA LEU A 89 9.13 -13.34 -37.38
C LEU A 89 7.65 -13.04 -37.66
N LYS A 90 6.80 -14.05 -37.55
CA LYS A 90 5.35 -13.86 -37.49
C LYS A 90 4.90 -14.11 -36.03
N ILE A 91 4.52 -13.05 -35.34
CA ILE A 91 4.14 -13.08 -33.93
C ILE A 91 2.64 -12.94 -33.84
N LYS A 92 1.99 -13.99 -33.31
CA LYS A 92 0.54 -14.04 -33.13
C LYS A 92 0.21 -13.66 -31.68
N LEU A 93 -0.45 -12.52 -31.49
CA LEU A 93 -0.93 -12.12 -30.16
C LEU A 93 -2.28 -12.78 -29.89
N GLN A 94 -2.39 -13.33 -28.70
CA GLN A 94 -3.66 -13.84 -28.18
C GLN A 94 -4.40 -12.72 -27.46
N THR A 95 -5.68 -12.57 -27.74
CA THR A 95 -6.55 -11.64 -27.03
C THR A 95 -6.51 -11.92 -25.53
N ASN A 96 -6.30 -10.88 -24.72
CA ASN A 96 -6.37 -11.02 -23.28
C ASN A 96 -7.83 -11.11 -22.85
N ALA A 97 -8.42 -12.28 -23.06
CA ALA A 97 -9.81 -12.56 -22.70
C ALA A 97 -10.11 -12.30 -21.21
N SER A 98 -9.08 -12.22 -20.37
CA SER A 98 -9.24 -11.88 -18.94
C SER A 98 -9.64 -10.43 -18.72
N GLU A 99 -9.19 -9.48 -19.55
CA GLU A 99 -9.64 -8.08 -19.47
C GLU A 99 -11.02 -7.85 -20.07
N LEU A 100 -11.38 -8.63 -21.12
CA LEU A 100 -12.69 -8.56 -21.77
C LEU A 100 -13.80 -9.29 -20.98
N ASN A 101 -13.42 -10.25 -20.14
CA ASN A 101 -14.32 -11.01 -19.28
C ASN A 101 -14.26 -10.61 -17.82
N GLU A 102 -13.70 -9.45 -17.48
CA GLU A 102 -13.76 -8.93 -16.11
C GLU A 102 -15.23 -8.76 -15.72
N VAL A 103 -15.70 -9.70 -14.91
CA VAL A 103 -17.09 -9.74 -14.45
C VAL A 103 -17.19 -8.84 -13.22
N VAL A 104 -18.07 -7.88 -13.30
CA VAL A 104 -18.37 -6.93 -12.22
C VAL A 104 -19.66 -7.37 -11.55
N VAL A 105 -19.64 -7.48 -10.23
CA VAL A 105 -20.85 -7.70 -9.44
C VAL A 105 -21.63 -6.40 -9.36
N THR A 106 -22.80 -6.32 -9.95
CA THR A 106 -23.71 -5.21 -9.86
C THR A 106 -24.98 -5.65 -9.14
N GLY A 107 -25.13 -5.25 -7.91
CA GLY A 107 -26.29 -5.63 -7.09
C GLY A 107 -26.33 -7.13 -6.81
N TYR A 108 -27.36 -7.76 -7.31
CA TYR A 108 -27.59 -9.20 -7.18
C TYR A 108 -27.22 -10.00 -8.45
N THR A 109 -26.65 -9.32 -9.45
CA THR A 109 -26.28 -9.91 -10.74
C THR A 109 -24.83 -9.64 -11.06
N THR A 110 -24.23 -10.53 -11.86
CA THR A 110 -22.89 -10.33 -12.40
C THR A 110 -23.03 -9.86 -13.85
N GLN A 111 -22.38 -8.75 -14.21
CA GLN A 111 -22.35 -8.19 -15.57
C GLN A 111 -20.90 -8.04 -16.03
N ARG A 112 -20.67 -8.04 -17.32
CA ARG A 112 -19.33 -7.75 -17.83
C ARG A 112 -19.03 -6.27 -17.65
N LYS A 113 -17.79 -5.93 -17.29
CA LYS A 113 -17.36 -4.53 -17.14
C LYS A 113 -17.63 -3.70 -18.39
N ALA A 114 -17.49 -4.30 -19.57
CA ALA A 114 -17.77 -3.69 -20.86
C ALA A 114 -19.26 -3.32 -21.07
N ASP A 115 -20.17 -4.00 -20.38
CA ASP A 115 -21.61 -3.79 -20.49
C ASP A 115 -22.13 -2.73 -19.50
N LEU A 116 -21.25 -2.23 -18.63
CA LEU A 116 -21.59 -1.21 -17.63
C LEU A 116 -21.46 0.18 -18.22
N THR A 117 -22.55 0.93 -18.23
CA THR A 117 -22.58 2.33 -18.68
C THR A 117 -22.08 3.32 -17.61
N GLY A 118 -21.82 2.86 -16.38
CA GLY A 118 -21.38 3.69 -15.24
C GLY A 118 -19.88 3.66 -15.01
N ALA A 119 -19.32 4.70 -14.34
CA ALA A 119 -17.91 4.76 -13.96
C ALA A 119 -17.61 3.77 -12.82
N VAL A 120 -17.27 2.54 -13.17
CA VAL A 120 -16.81 1.49 -12.25
C VAL A 120 -15.30 1.38 -12.29
N SER A 121 -14.66 1.48 -11.12
CA SER A 121 -13.24 1.20 -10.99
C SER A 121 -13.07 -0.16 -10.32
N VAL A 122 -12.37 -1.07 -10.98
CA VAL A 122 -11.93 -2.35 -10.41
C VAL A 122 -10.47 -2.22 -10.03
N VAL A 123 -10.11 -2.67 -8.83
CA VAL A 123 -8.75 -2.58 -8.31
C VAL A 123 -8.11 -3.95 -8.30
N ASN A 124 -6.87 -4.02 -8.76
CA ASN A 124 -6.07 -5.23 -8.69
C ASN A 124 -5.70 -5.54 -7.24
N VAL A 125 -6.14 -6.67 -6.75
CA VAL A 125 -6.01 -7.09 -5.35
C VAL A 125 -4.63 -7.69 -5.04
N ASP A 126 -3.92 -8.21 -6.04
CA ASP A 126 -2.58 -8.77 -5.86
C ASP A 126 -1.59 -7.73 -5.32
N GLU A 127 -1.83 -6.45 -5.63
CA GLU A 127 -1.04 -5.35 -5.09
C GLU A 127 -1.47 -4.94 -3.66
N LEU A 128 -2.73 -5.16 -3.29
CA LEU A 128 -3.23 -4.88 -1.94
C LEU A 128 -2.67 -5.89 -0.94
N ALA A 129 -2.62 -7.16 -1.31
CA ALA A 129 -2.10 -8.23 -0.45
C ALA A 129 -0.60 -8.07 -0.12
N LYS A 130 0.15 -7.35 -0.97
CA LYS A 130 1.59 -7.08 -0.74
C LYS A 130 1.84 -5.98 0.29
N GLN A 131 0.83 -5.20 0.64
CA GLN A 131 0.94 -4.16 1.66
C GLN A 131 0.58 -4.76 3.02
N ASN A 132 1.45 -4.55 4.01
CA ASN A 132 1.22 -4.99 5.39
C ASN A 132 0.23 -4.07 6.12
N GLU A 133 -0.85 -3.67 5.43
CA GLU A 133 -1.89 -2.82 5.99
C GLU A 133 -3.06 -3.66 6.49
N ASN A 134 -3.52 -3.35 7.70
CA ASN A 134 -4.67 -4.04 8.29
C ASN A 134 -5.96 -3.75 7.54
N ASN A 135 -6.17 -2.49 7.19
CA ASN A 135 -7.39 -2.03 6.55
C ASN A 135 -7.24 -2.05 5.02
N PRO A 136 -8.00 -2.89 4.30
CA PRO A 136 -7.94 -2.95 2.84
C PRO A 136 -8.22 -1.60 2.15
N MET A 137 -9.02 -0.73 2.78
CA MET A 137 -9.30 0.59 2.23
C MET A 137 -8.07 1.49 2.20
N LYS A 138 -7.21 1.42 3.23
CA LYS A 138 -5.96 2.16 3.27
C LYS A 138 -5.03 1.76 2.12
N ALA A 139 -5.01 0.48 1.77
CA ALA A 139 -4.25 -0.03 0.65
C ALA A 139 -4.74 0.49 -0.73
N LEU A 140 -5.97 1.02 -0.81
CA LEU A 140 -6.54 1.65 -2.00
C LEU A 140 -6.16 3.13 -2.16
N GLN A 141 -5.52 3.73 -1.18
CA GLN A 141 -5.17 5.16 -1.19
C GLN A 141 -4.34 5.52 -2.42
N GLY A 142 -4.76 6.55 -3.17
CA GLY A 142 -4.09 7.01 -4.38
C GLY A 142 -4.29 6.12 -5.63
N ARG A 143 -5.00 4.99 -5.53
CA ARG A 143 -5.19 4.03 -6.65
C ARG A 143 -6.51 4.17 -7.38
N VAL A 144 -7.51 4.77 -6.75
CA VAL A 144 -8.84 4.94 -7.33
C VAL A 144 -9.11 6.43 -7.58
N PRO A 145 -9.15 6.89 -8.84
CA PRO A 145 -9.46 8.29 -9.15
C PRO A 145 -10.82 8.72 -8.57
N GLY A 146 -10.87 9.89 -7.91
CA GLY A 146 -12.07 10.42 -7.28
C GLY A 146 -12.41 9.79 -5.93
N MET A 147 -11.54 8.98 -5.36
CA MET A 147 -11.64 8.48 -3.99
C MET A 147 -10.55 9.10 -3.12
N ASN A 148 -10.93 9.71 -2.02
CA ASN A 148 -10.04 10.23 -1.00
C ASN A 148 -10.09 9.30 0.22
N ILE A 149 -8.92 8.90 0.70
CA ILE A 149 -8.77 8.06 1.88
C ILE A 149 -7.83 8.76 2.83
N SER A 150 -8.30 9.02 4.05
CA SER A 150 -7.50 9.57 5.14
C SER A 150 -7.43 8.55 6.26
N ALA A 151 -6.22 8.18 6.65
CA ALA A 151 -5.97 7.30 7.78
C ALA A 151 -5.44 8.09 8.97
N ASP A 152 -5.83 7.71 10.17
CA ASP A 152 -5.46 8.38 11.41
C ASP A 152 -4.09 7.94 11.97
N GLY A 153 -3.44 6.95 11.33
CA GLY A 153 -2.16 6.39 11.78
C GLY A 153 -2.28 5.44 12.99
N SER A 154 -3.50 5.13 13.43
CA SER A 154 -3.73 4.14 14.50
C SER A 154 -3.25 2.75 14.11
N PRO A 155 -2.88 1.88 15.08
CA PRO A 155 -2.50 0.49 14.82
C PRO A 155 -3.61 -0.32 14.15
N SER A 156 -4.88 -0.02 14.40
CA SER A 156 -6.03 -0.63 13.72
C SER A 156 -6.13 -0.26 12.24
N GLY A 157 -5.47 0.83 11.83
CA GLY A 157 -5.54 1.33 10.47
C GLY A 157 -6.90 1.91 10.12
N SER A 158 -7.59 2.54 11.08
CA SER A 158 -8.83 3.26 10.83
C SER A 158 -8.67 4.23 9.67
N ALA A 159 -9.63 4.23 8.75
CA ALA A 159 -9.58 5.07 7.57
C ALA A 159 -10.96 5.65 7.25
N THR A 160 -10.97 6.94 6.96
CA THR A 160 -12.13 7.65 6.45
C THR A 160 -12.08 7.63 4.93
N VAL A 161 -13.12 7.12 4.29
CA VAL A 161 -13.21 7.04 2.83
C VAL A 161 -14.26 8.02 2.33
N ARG A 162 -13.93 8.78 1.29
CA ARG A 162 -14.83 9.70 0.61
C ARG A 162 -14.75 9.48 -0.90
N ILE A 163 -15.92 9.34 -1.53
CA ILE A 163 -16.04 9.19 -2.98
C ILE A 163 -16.63 10.48 -3.54
N ARG A 164 -15.87 11.15 -4.43
CA ARG A 164 -16.24 12.45 -5.04
C ARG A 164 -16.52 13.58 -4.03
N GLY A 165 -15.95 13.49 -2.83
CA GLY A 165 -16.03 14.55 -1.83
C GLY A 165 -17.14 14.37 -0.80
N ILE A 166 -17.62 15.49 -0.25
CA ILE A 166 -18.62 15.56 0.80
C ILE A 166 -19.94 16.01 0.15
N GLY A 167 -20.95 15.16 0.21
CA GLY A 167 -22.28 15.42 -0.40
C GLY A 167 -23.36 15.80 0.59
N THR A 168 -23.16 15.54 1.90
CA THR A 168 -24.16 15.79 2.94
C THR A 168 -23.53 16.38 4.20
N LEU A 169 -24.34 17.02 5.03
CA LEU A 169 -23.92 17.50 6.36
C LEU A 169 -23.85 16.38 7.41
N ASN A 170 -24.39 15.20 7.09
CA ASN A 170 -24.44 14.05 7.98
C ASN A 170 -23.28 13.06 7.66
N ASN A 171 -23.59 11.78 7.60
CA ASN A 171 -22.60 10.75 7.26
C ASN A 171 -22.31 10.74 5.75
N ASN A 172 -21.04 10.89 5.39
CA ASN A 172 -20.54 10.84 4.02
C ASN A 172 -19.77 9.56 3.70
N ASP A 173 -19.86 8.52 4.54
CA ASP A 173 -19.22 7.24 4.28
C ASP A 173 -19.90 6.52 3.12
N PRO A 174 -19.14 5.85 2.24
CA PRO A 174 -19.72 5.01 1.20
C PRO A 174 -20.42 3.80 1.81
N LEU A 175 -21.33 3.20 1.05
CA LEU A 175 -21.94 1.94 1.41
C LEU A 175 -20.96 0.81 1.09
N TYR A 176 -20.66 -0.04 2.04
CA TYR A 176 -19.86 -1.25 1.83
C TYR A 176 -20.77 -2.45 1.59
N ILE A 177 -20.44 -3.26 0.58
CA ILE A 177 -21.10 -4.52 0.25
C ILE A 177 -20.04 -5.62 0.26
N ILE A 178 -20.14 -6.56 1.17
CA ILE A 178 -19.22 -7.70 1.22
C ILE A 178 -20.01 -8.96 0.81
N ASP A 179 -19.59 -9.61 -0.26
CA ASP A 179 -20.22 -10.80 -0.82
C ASP A 179 -21.76 -10.63 -0.98
N GLY A 180 -22.19 -9.46 -1.43
CA GLY A 180 -23.59 -9.10 -1.63
C GLY A 180 -24.33 -8.58 -0.39
N VAL A 181 -23.71 -8.60 0.79
CA VAL A 181 -24.31 -8.18 2.05
C VAL A 181 -23.89 -6.75 2.40
N PRO A 182 -24.84 -5.78 2.53
CA PRO A 182 -24.52 -4.45 3.00
C PRO A 182 -24.03 -4.49 4.46
N THR A 183 -22.89 -3.89 4.72
CA THR A 183 -22.28 -3.88 6.06
C THR A 183 -21.96 -2.46 6.52
N LYS A 184 -21.97 -2.27 7.84
CA LYS A 184 -21.41 -1.11 8.53
C LYS A 184 -20.19 -1.48 9.39
N ALA A 185 -19.74 -2.74 9.31
CA ALA A 185 -18.54 -3.19 10.03
C ALA A 185 -17.32 -2.37 9.61
N GLY A 186 -16.42 -2.17 10.53
CA GLY A 186 -15.14 -1.51 10.25
C GLY A 186 -14.31 -2.35 9.27
N MET A 187 -13.78 -1.71 8.24
CA MET A 187 -13.00 -2.44 7.21
C MET A 187 -11.70 -3.02 7.76
N HIS A 188 -11.23 -2.58 8.93
CA HIS A 188 -10.11 -3.18 9.65
C HIS A 188 -10.39 -4.59 10.22
N GLU A 189 -11.66 -4.99 10.29
CA GLU A 189 -12.06 -6.34 10.67
C GLU A 189 -11.89 -7.35 9.52
N LEU A 190 -11.83 -6.87 8.26
CA LEU A 190 -11.67 -7.72 7.10
C LEU A 190 -10.20 -8.02 6.83
N ASN A 191 -9.86 -9.32 6.67
CA ASN A 191 -8.52 -9.70 6.27
C ASN A 191 -8.29 -9.42 4.77
N GLY A 192 -7.32 -8.56 4.47
CA GLY A 192 -6.98 -8.21 3.08
C GLY A 192 -6.59 -9.42 2.22
N SER A 193 -5.99 -10.44 2.82
CA SER A 193 -5.61 -11.68 2.12
C SER A 193 -6.80 -12.50 1.63
N ASP A 194 -8.00 -12.29 2.20
CA ASP A 194 -9.22 -12.99 1.80
C ASP A 194 -9.97 -12.29 0.67
N ILE A 195 -9.53 -11.12 0.24
CA ILE A 195 -10.21 -10.35 -0.82
C ILE A 195 -9.82 -10.89 -2.19
N GLU A 196 -10.79 -11.08 -3.06
CA GLU A 196 -10.60 -11.42 -4.48
C GLU A 196 -10.68 -10.18 -5.38
N SER A 197 -11.63 -9.27 -5.10
CA SER A 197 -11.77 -8.02 -5.87
C SER A 197 -12.39 -6.91 -5.04
N VAL A 198 -12.04 -5.67 -5.39
CA VAL A 198 -12.68 -4.46 -4.87
C VAL A 198 -13.15 -3.62 -6.04
N GLN A 199 -14.43 -3.27 -6.03
CA GLN A 199 -15.07 -2.47 -7.06
C GLN A 199 -15.65 -1.22 -6.42
N VAL A 200 -15.49 -0.08 -7.08
CA VAL A 200 -15.98 1.20 -6.58
C VAL A 200 -16.97 1.79 -7.59
N LEU A 201 -18.24 1.85 -7.18
CA LEU A 201 -19.31 2.47 -7.94
C LEU A 201 -19.39 3.94 -7.54
N LYS A 202 -18.99 4.81 -8.46
CA LYS A 202 -18.88 6.25 -8.20
C LYS A 202 -20.09 7.04 -8.69
N ASP A 203 -20.91 6.45 -9.56
CA ASP A 203 -22.05 7.10 -10.19
C ASP A 203 -23.36 6.66 -9.59
N ALA A 204 -24.32 7.58 -9.54
CA ALA A 204 -25.67 7.29 -9.10
C ALA A 204 -26.38 6.23 -9.97
N ALA A 205 -26.07 6.16 -11.27
CA ALA A 205 -26.64 5.16 -12.18
C ALA A 205 -26.27 3.74 -11.78
N SER A 206 -24.96 3.47 -11.55
CA SER A 206 -24.47 2.14 -11.12
C SER A 206 -24.81 1.82 -9.67
N ALA A 207 -24.97 2.86 -8.82
CA ALA A 207 -25.29 2.69 -7.40
C ALA A 207 -26.80 2.62 -7.10
N SER A 208 -27.67 2.94 -8.09
CA SER A 208 -29.12 3.08 -7.92
C SER A 208 -29.82 1.84 -7.34
N ILE A 209 -29.33 0.63 -7.65
CA ILE A 209 -29.87 -0.62 -7.14
C ILE A 209 -29.79 -0.76 -5.61
N TYR A 210 -28.91 0.01 -4.96
CA TYR A 210 -28.73 0.02 -3.51
C TYR A 210 -29.54 1.15 -2.82
N GLY A 211 -30.31 1.91 -3.61
CA GLY A 211 -31.20 2.97 -3.12
C GLY A 211 -30.49 4.16 -2.49
N SER A 212 -31.18 4.87 -1.60
CA SER A 212 -30.68 6.11 -0.96
C SER A 212 -29.40 5.91 -0.13
N ARG A 213 -29.15 4.72 0.36
CA ARG A 213 -27.92 4.40 1.12
C ARG A 213 -26.64 4.50 0.28
N ALA A 214 -26.77 4.46 -1.04
CA ALA A 214 -25.68 4.54 -2.00
C ALA A 214 -25.38 5.98 -2.47
N ALA A 215 -25.99 7.00 -1.87
CA ALA A 215 -25.82 8.40 -2.28
C ALA A 215 -24.35 8.86 -2.25
N ASN A 216 -23.54 8.32 -1.35
CA ASN A 216 -22.12 8.63 -1.21
C ASN A 216 -21.20 7.64 -1.96
N GLY A 217 -21.75 6.84 -2.89
CA GLY A 217 -21.07 5.78 -3.61
C GLY A 217 -21.11 4.43 -2.89
N VAL A 218 -20.69 3.38 -3.61
CA VAL A 218 -20.70 2.00 -3.11
C VAL A 218 -19.34 1.37 -3.33
N ILE A 219 -18.84 0.65 -2.34
CA ILE A 219 -17.64 -0.17 -2.42
C ILE A 219 -18.08 -1.63 -2.28
N ILE A 220 -17.90 -2.39 -3.35
CA ILE A 220 -18.23 -3.82 -3.39
C ILE A 220 -16.93 -4.59 -3.20
N ILE A 221 -16.92 -5.47 -2.22
CA ILE A 221 -15.81 -6.35 -1.90
C ILE A 221 -16.28 -7.78 -2.13
N THR A 222 -15.58 -8.48 -3.01
CA THR A 222 -15.79 -9.91 -3.23
C THR A 222 -14.64 -10.66 -2.59
N THR A 223 -14.96 -11.68 -1.81
CA THR A 223 -13.95 -12.50 -1.14
C THR A 223 -13.63 -13.75 -1.94
N LYS A 224 -12.45 -14.31 -1.68
CA LYS A 224 -11.93 -15.48 -2.36
C LYS A 224 -12.84 -16.68 -2.20
N LYS A 225 -12.99 -17.45 -3.31
CA LYS A 225 -13.71 -18.71 -3.40
C LYS A 225 -12.76 -19.80 -3.88
N GLY A 226 -13.16 -21.06 -3.73
CA GLY A 226 -12.45 -22.17 -4.36
C GLY A 226 -12.56 -22.10 -5.88
N LYS A 227 -11.47 -22.37 -6.57
CA LYS A 227 -11.43 -22.46 -8.04
C LYS A 227 -11.31 -23.91 -8.45
N GLU A 228 -11.88 -24.25 -9.60
CA GLU A 228 -11.79 -25.59 -10.17
C GLU A 228 -10.33 -26.03 -10.34
N GLY A 229 -10.02 -27.24 -9.91
CA GLY A 229 -8.68 -27.80 -10.00
C GLY A 229 -8.26 -28.56 -8.75
N LYS A 230 -6.93 -28.71 -8.59
CA LYS A 230 -6.35 -29.35 -7.41
C LYS A 230 -6.50 -28.45 -6.17
N VAL A 231 -6.52 -29.08 -5.02
CA VAL A 231 -6.44 -28.37 -3.74
C VAL A 231 -5.21 -27.47 -3.74
N LYS A 232 -5.43 -26.18 -3.45
CA LYS A 232 -4.37 -25.17 -3.34
C LYS A 232 -4.27 -24.74 -1.89
N VAL A 233 -3.04 -24.68 -1.40
CA VAL A 233 -2.71 -24.12 -0.08
C VAL A 233 -1.88 -22.87 -0.30
N ASP A 234 -2.35 -21.76 0.20
CA ASP A 234 -1.64 -20.48 0.18
C ASP A 234 -1.21 -20.14 1.62
N VAL A 235 0.05 -19.78 1.78
CA VAL A 235 0.62 -19.36 3.07
C VAL A 235 1.31 -18.02 2.87
N ASP A 236 0.82 -17.01 3.56
CA ASP A 236 1.38 -15.67 3.54
C ASP A 236 1.90 -15.34 4.94
N ALA A 237 3.16 -14.92 5.02
CA ALA A 237 3.77 -14.48 6.26
C ALA A 237 4.60 -13.22 6.01
N SER A 238 4.37 -12.18 6.78
CA SER A 238 5.10 -10.93 6.65
C SER A 238 5.35 -10.28 8.00
N ILE A 239 6.52 -9.64 8.10
CA ILE A 239 6.91 -8.82 9.26
C ILE A 239 7.44 -7.50 8.70
N ALA A 240 6.99 -6.38 9.26
CA ALA A 240 7.46 -5.05 8.89
C ALA A 240 7.74 -4.20 10.13
N ALA A 241 8.71 -3.29 10.00
CA ALA A 241 8.98 -2.26 10.99
C ALA A 241 8.33 -0.95 10.56
N SER A 242 7.68 -0.27 11.50
CA SER A 242 7.05 1.03 11.30
C SER A 242 7.76 2.08 12.14
N MET A 243 8.06 3.23 11.54
CA MET A 243 8.70 4.34 12.23
C MET A 243 8.22 5.67 11.64
N TYR A 244 8.40 6.75 12.36
CA TYR A 244 8.17 8.06 11.78
C TYR A 244 9.20 8.34 10.67
N ALA A 245 8.71 8.74 9.50
CA ALA A 245 9.57 9.13 8.38
C ALA A 245 10.37 10.39 8.70
N HIS A 246 9.73 11.35 9.38
CA HIS A 246 10.34 12.58 9.88
C HIS A 246 9.90 12.78 11.31
N LYS A 247 10.87 12.98 12.20
CA LYS A 247 10.61 13.41 13.57
C LYS A 247 10.46 14.92 13.57
N MET A 248 9.57 15.42 14.40
CA MET A 248 9.54 16.86 14.69
C MET A 248 10.72 17.19 15.60
N ASP A 249 11.46 18.22 15.25
CA ASP A 249 12.50 18.76 16.12
C ASP A 249 11.80 19.46 17.29
N VAL A 250 12.06 18.99 18.49
CA VAL A 250 11.57 19.60 19.74
C VAL A 250 12.73 20.31 20.44
N LEU A 251 12.39 21.36 21.16
CA LEU A 251 13.38 22.08 21.94
C LEU A 251 13.95 21.21 23.06
N ASN A 252 15.27 21.19 23.21
CA ASN A 252 15.89 20.65 24.41
C ASN A 252 15.73 21.64 25.60
N ALA A 253 16.07 21.19 26.80
CA ALA A 253 15.88 22.02 27.99
C ALA A 253 16.57 23.39 27.91
N LYS A 254 17.76 23.47 27.31
CA LYS A 254 18.47 24.72 27.13
C LYS A 254 17.79 25.66 26.14
N GLU A 255 17.39 25.16 25.00
CA GLU A 255 16.65 25.90 23.96
C GLU A 255 15.31 26.37 24.48
N TYR A 256 14.57 25.49 25.18
CA TYR A 256 13.32 25.86 25.85
C TYR A 256 13.52 26.99 26.84
N GLY A 257 14.56 26.92 27.69
CA GLY A 257 14.91 27.99 28.61
C GLY A 257 15.21 29.34 27.92
N GLN A 258 15.88 29.31 26.74
CA GLN A 258 16.13 30.51 25.94
C GLN A 258 14.84 31.14 25.41
N VAL A 259 13.94 30.32 24.91
CA VAL A 259 12.61 30.77 24.40
C VAL A 259 11.79 31.36 25.55
N MET A 260 11.82 30.74 26.74
CA MET A 260 11.11 31.24 27.92
C MET A 260 11.70 32.57 28.40
N TRP A 261 13.05 32.71 28.40
CA TRP A 261 13.68 33.99 28.69
C TRP A 261 13.15 35.12 27.78
N GLN A 262 13.15 34.86 26.45
CA GLN A 262 12.68 35.84 25.48
C GLN A 262 11.20 36.20 25.69
N ALA A 263 10.36 35.22 25.98
CA ALA A 263 8.95 35.45 26.26
C ALA A 263 8.73 36.37 27.47
N TYR A 264 9.37 36.04 28.60
CA TYR A 264 9.25 36.85 29.83
C TYR A 264 9.77 38.26 29.63
N VAL A 265 10.91 38.42 28.96
CA VAL A 265 11.46 39.75 28.68
C VAL A 265 10.56 40.57 27.75
N ASN A 266 9.98 39.96 26.76
CA ASN A 266 9.02 40.61 25.85
C ASN A 266 7.76 41.10 26.60
N ASP A 267 7.33 40.33 27.61
CA ASP A 267 6.19 40.67 28.47
C ASP A 267 6.58 41.69 29.59
N GLY A 268 7.83 42.14 29.63
CA GLY A 268 8.34 43.06 30.65
C GLY A 268 8.48 42.44 32.03
N MET A 269 8.57 41.13 32.14
CA MET A 269 8.70 40.37 33.38
C MET A 269 10.16 39.94 33.62
N ASP A 270 10.56 39.79 34.88
CA ASP A 270 11.84 39.17 35.18
C ASP A 270 11.80 37.67 34.96
N PRO A 271 12.60 37.14 34.02
CA PRO A 271 12.60 35.71 33.69
C PRO A 271 13.06 34.81 34.85
N ASN A 272 13.74 35.33 35.87
CA ASN A 272 14.12 34.58 37.06
C ASN A 272 12.97 34.29 38.03
N THR A 273 11.80 34.86 37.81
CA THR A 273 10.59 34.67 38.64
C THR A 273 9.69 33.56 38.12
N ASN A 274 10.04 32.90 36.98
CA ASN A 274 9.16 31.97 36.29
C ASN A 274 8.97 30.59 36.96
N GLY A 275 9.80 30.23 37.93
CA GLY A 275 9.69 28.93 38.61
C GLY A 275 10.09 27.71 37.79
N LEU A 276 10.55 27.87 36.55
CA LEU A 276 10.81 26.78 35.59
C LEU A 276 12.18 26.09 35.77
N GLY A 277 12.86 26.33 36.90
CA GLY A 277 14.13 25.66 37.17
C GLY A 277 15.33 26.23 36.42
N TYR A 278 15.21 27.41 35.84
CA TYR A 278 16.32 28.14 35.21
C TYR A 278 16.80 29.28 36.05
N HIS A 279 18.07 29.66 35.85
CA HIS A 279 18.66 30.92 36.31
C HIS A 279 19.25 31.63 35.10
N TYR A 280 18.82 32.86 34.85
CA TYR A 280 19.22 33.72 33.76
C TYR A 280 20.11 34.81 34.22
N ASP A 281 21.34 34.88 33.72
CA ASP A 281 22.20 36.07 33.77
C ASP A 281 21.91 36.87 32.51
N TRP A 282 21.27 38.03 32.68
CA TRP A 282 20.83 38.88 31.58
C TRP A 282 20.90 40.35 31.93
N GLY A 283 20.87 41.22 30.93
CA GLY A 283 20.93 42.66 31.10
C GLY A 283 20.52 43.37 29.82
N TYR A 284 20.96 44.61 29.68
CA TYR A 284 20.70 45.42 28.51
C TYR A 284 22.01 45.84 27.84
N ASP A 285 22.01 45.88 26.51
CA ASP A 285 23.12 46.42 25.73
C ASP A 285 23.16 47.96 25.79
N ALA A 286 24.15 48.57 25.13
CA ALA A 286 24.30 50.01 25.07
C ALA A 286 23.14 50.75 24.36
N GLN A 287 22.32 50.01 23.60
CA GLN A 287 21.15 50.50 22.88
C GLN A 287 19.87 50.27 23.63
N GLY A 288 19.93 49.64 24.81
CA GLY A 288 18.77 49.32 25.65
C GLY A 288 18.02 48.05 25.25
N HIS A 289 18.60 47.19 24.40
CA HIS A 289 17.98 45.87 24.08
C HIS A 289 18.37 44.85 25.13
N PRO A 290 17.43 43.94 25.49
CA PRO A 290 17.72 42.87 26.43
C PRO A 290 18.68 41.84 25.82
N VAL A 291 19.68 41.42 26.61
CA VAL A 291 20.70 40.44 26.18
C VAL A 291 20.81 39.36 27.24
N LEU A 292 20.73 38.09 26.80
CA LEU A 292 21.01 36.94 27.63
C LEU A 292 22.51 36.62 27.62
N ASN A 293 23.19 36.82 28.76
CA ASN A 293 24.60 36.50 28.91
C ASN A 293 24.84 35.03 29.14
N SER A 294 24.07 34.43 30.05
CA SER A 294 24.12 32.97 30.26
C SER A 294 22.81 32.41 30.81
N LEU A 295 22.61 31.13 30.56
CA LEU A 295 21.50 30.33 31.05
C LEU A 295 22.06 29.12 31.79
N THR A 296 21.65 28.95 33.05
CA THR A 296 22.01 27.80 33.88
C THR A 296 20.75 27.09 34.35
N MET A 297 20.70 25.78 34.16
CA MET A 297 19.66 24.94 34.74
C MET A 297 19.95 24.68 36.22
N LYS A 298 18.97 24.85 37.08
CA LYS A 298 19.08 24.44 38.49
C LYS A 298 19.21 22.91 38.58
N LYS A 299 19.93 22.43 39.58
CA LYS A 299 20.07 20.98 39.78
C LYS A 299 18.74 20.30 40.15
N TYR A 300 17.87 21.05 40.84
CA TYR A 300 16.54 20.58 41.27
C TYR A 300 15.51 21.65 40.94
N LEU A 301 14.32 21.20 40.53
CA LEU A 301 13.17 22.05 40.21
C LEU A 301 12.47 22.58 41.47
N ASP A 302 12.56 21.84 42.56
CA ASP A 302 11.95 22.16 43.86
C ASP A 302 12.97 22.60 44.90
N ALA A 303 12.51 23.38 45.89
CA ALA A 303 13.35 23.85 47.00
C ALA A 303 13.77 22.70 47.94
N ALA A 304 13.07 21.62 47.99
CA ALA A 304 13.37 20.46 48.83
C ALA A 304 14.50 19.58 48.25
N GLY A 305 14.89 19.78 47.00
CA GLY A 305 15.93 18.99 46.32
C GLY A 305 15.51 17.56 46.02
N THR A 306 14.22 17.32 45.84
CA THR A 306 13.64 15.99 45.58
C THR A 306 13.37 15.73 44.10
N THR A 307 13.15 16.78 43.31
CA THR A 307 12.84 16.72 41.89
C THR A 307 14.02 17.18 41.07
N PRO A 308 14.89 16.29 40.55
CA PRO A 308 16.02 16.70 39.72
C PRO A 308 15.54 17.31 38.40
N ALA A 309 16.23 18.34 37.92
CA ALA A 309 16.01 18.84 36.57
C ALA A 309 16.49 17.83 35.55
N ALA A 310 15.80 17.75 34.43
CA ALA A 310 16.05 16.80 33.35
C ALA A 310 16.23 17.53 32.00
N ASP A 311 16.61 16.77 30.98
CA ASP A 311 16.57 17.19 29.57
C ASP A 311 15.96 16.04 28.81
N THR A 312 14.61 15.99 28.81
CA THR A 312 13.85 14.85 28.36
C THR A 312 13.29 15.08 26.96
N ASP A 313 13.71 14.28 26.00
CA ASP A 313 13.05 14.17 24.71
C ASP A 313 11.77 13.33 24.87
N TRP A 314 10.67 14.01 25.20
CA TRP A 314 9.37 13.35 25.41
C TRP A 314 8.87 12.61 24.20
N PHE A 315 9.21 13.06 22.99
CA PHE A 315 8.85 12.35 21.76
C PHE A 315 9.55 10.99 21.70
N LYS A 316 10.83 10.93 22.01
CA LYS A 316 11.61 9.68 22.07
C LYS A 316 11.13 8.77 23.20
N GLU A 317 10.82 9.34 24.38
CA GLU A 317 10.35 8.55 25.52
C GLU A 317 8.97 7.93 25.30
N THR A 318 8.15 8.52 24.46
CA THR A 318 6.78 8.06 24.20
C THR A 318 6.62 7.26 22.93
N THR A 319 7.65 7.23 22.09
CA THR A 319 7.62 6.50 20.81
C THR A 319 8.57 5.32 20.81
N ARG A 320 8.34 4.41 19.88
CA ARG A 320 9.18 3.24 19.60
C ARG A 320 9.13 2.89 18.11
N THR A 321 10.01 2.01 17.66
CA THR A 321 9.80 1.32 16.38
C THR A 321 8.64 0.36 16.54
N GLY A 322 7.59 0.56 15.77
CA GLY A 322 6.44 -0.34 15.70
C GLY A 322 6.79 -1.61 14.93
N VAL A 323 6.06 -2.70 15.19
CA VAL A 323 6.23 -3.97 14.49
C VAL A 323 4.89 -4.47 14.02
N VAL A 324 4.77 -4.68 12.72
CA VAL A 324 3.59 -5.28 12.09
C VAL A 324 3.90 -6.72 11.73
N GLN A 325 3.01 -7.62 12.13
CA GLN A 325 3.09 -9.06 11.82
C GLN A 325 1.77 -9.47 11.16
N ASN A 326 1.85 -10.18 10.06
CA ASN A 326 0.69 -10.71 9.35
C ASN A 326 0.99 -12.15 8.93
N TYR A 327 0.14 -13.07 9.35
CA TYR A 327 0.21 -14.49 9.02
C TYR A 327 -1.15 -14.95 8.53
N ASN A 328 -1.18 -15.57 7.37
CA ASN A 328 -2.40 -16.09 6.78
C ASN A 328 -2.15 -17.47 6.17
N VAL A 329 -3.07 -18.38 6.39
CA VAL A 329 -3.07 -19.70 5.76
C VAL A 329 -4.45 -19.90 5.15
N ALA A 330 -4.47 -20.22 3.86
CA ALA A 330 -5.73 -20.49 3.17
C ALA A 330 -5.66 -21.80 2.40
N VAL A 331 -6.77 -22.51 2.37
CA VAL A 331 -6.96 -23.73 1.60
C VAL A 331 -8.16 -23.53 0.69
N SER A 332 -7.96 -23.74 -0.59
CA SER A 332 -9.01 -23.64 -1.60
C SER A 332 -9.11 -24.88 -2.45
N SER A 333 -10.34 -25.25 -2.81
CA SER A 333 -10.64 -26.41 -3.63
C SER A 333 -11.93 -26.16 -4.40
N GLY A 334 -12.04 -26.74 -5.59
CA GLY A 334 -13.26 -26.62 -6.37
C GLY A 334 -13.37 -27.67 -7.47
N SER A 335 -14.59 -27.85 -7.93
CA SER A 335 -14.95 -28.65 -9.07
C SER A 335 -16.08 -27.97 -9.85
N ASP A 336 -16.60 -28.60 -10.90
CA ASP A 336 -17.80 -28.14 -11.62
C ASP A 336 -19.04 -28.02 -10.73
N ARG A 337 -19.07 -28.72 -9.58
CA ARG A 337 -20.22 -28.80 -8.67
C ARG A 337 -20.02 -28.15 -7.32
N HIS A 338 -18.80 -27.96 -6.87
CA HIS A 338 -18.52 -27.35 -5.58
C HIS A 338 -17.35 -26.38 -5.64
N SER A 339 -17.37 -25.40 -4.75
CA SER A 339 -16.30 -24.45 -4.48
C SER A 339 -16.15 -24.32 -2.98
N SER A 340 -14.95 -24.43 -2.47
CA SER A 340 -14.66 -24.31 -1.03
C SER A 340 -13.39 -23.51 -0.81
N TYR A 341 -13.46 -22.53 0.08
CA TYR A 341 -12.35 -21.71 0.55
C TYR A 341 -12.39 -21.64 2.06
N PHE A 342 -11.28 -21.87 2.70
CA PHE A 342 -11.10 -21.73 4.14
C PHE A 342 -9.83 -20.98 4.40
N SER A 343 -9.85 -20.00 5.33
CA SER A 343 -8.65 -19.28 5.75
C SER A 343 -8.62 -19.06 7.25
N LEU A 344 -7.40 -18.98 7.78
CA LEU A 344 -7.08 -18.53 9.13
C LEU A 344 -6.04 -17.44 9.04
N GLY A 345 -6.30 -16.33 9.73
CA GLY A 345 -5.41 -15.18 9.74
C GLY A 345 -5.11 -14.69 11.16
N TYR A 346 -3.88 -14.25 11.37
CA TYR A 346 -3.44 -13.50 12.54
C TYR A 346 -2.73 -12.24 12.09
N TYR A 347 -3.14 -11.12 12.60
CA TYR A 347 -2.52 -9.82 12.38
C TYR A 347 -2.22 -9.16 13.71
N LYS A 348 -1.02 -8.61 13.86
CA LYS A 348 -0.61 -7.81 15.01
C LYS A 348 0.14 -6.58 14.56
N ASN A 349 -0.24 -5.42 15.09
CA ASN A 349 0.45 -4.16 14.90
C ASN A 349 0.77 -3.53 16.26
N LEU A 350 2.04 -3.58 16.63
CA LEU A 350 2.55 -2.79 17.74
C LEU A 350 2.79 -1.37 17.23
N GLY A 351 1.98 -0.43 17.66
CA GLY A 351 2.03 0.96 17.21
C GLY A 351 3.34 1.67 17.55
N ILE A 352 3.62 2.74 16.82
CA ILE A 352 4.78 3.61 17.01
C ILE A 352 4.70 4.34 18.36
N ILE A 353 3.51 4.70 18.80
CA ILE A 353 3.28 5.24 20.14
C ILE A 353 3.32 4.09 21.14
N LYS A 354 4.11 4.21 22.21
CA LYS A 354 4.14 3.20 23.28
C LYS A 354 2.74 3.01 23.85
N SER A 355 2.40 1.78 24.25
CA SER A 355 1.08 1.39 24.75
C SER A 355 -0.06 1.49 23.75
N SER A 356 0.23 1.59 22.44
CA SER A 356 -0.78 1.43 21.41
C SER A 356 -0.53 0.16 20.62
N ASP A 357 -1.56 -0.63 20.41
CA ASP A 357 -1.49 -1.87 19.65
C ASP A 357 -2.86 -2.29 19.09
N PHE A 358 -2.82 -3.18 18.14
CA PHE A 358 -3.98 -3.81 17.55
C PHE A 358 -3.65 -5.26 17.20
N ASP A 359 -4.54 -6.19 17.55
CA ASP A 359 -4.47 -7.56 17.07
C ASP A 359 -5.83 -8.04 16.53
N ARG A 360 -5.75 -8.93 15.56
CA ARG A 360 -6.92 -9.58 14.96
C ARG A 360 -6.63 -11.06 14.69
N TYR A 361 -7.54 -11.89 15.14
CA TYR A 361 -7.68 -13.27 14.72
C TYR A 361 -8.88 -13.38 13.80
N SER A 362 -8.71 -13.99 12.64
CA SER A 362 -9.76 -14.14 11.65
C SER A 362 -9.86 -15.59 11.17
N ALA A 363 -11.08 -16.04 10.95
CA ALA A 363 -11.38 -17.29 10.28
C ALA A 363 -12.49 -17.04 9.25
N ARG A 364 -12.30 -17.54 8.03
CA ARG A 364 -13.28 -17.44 6.95
C ARG A 364 -13.54 -18.79 6.34
N MET A 365 -14.80 -19.04 5.98
CA MET A 365 -15.22 -20.19 5.22
C MET A 365 -16.24 -19.75 4.16
N ASN A 366 -15.95 -20.01 2.91
CA ASN A 366 -16.86 -19.78 1.79
C ASN A 366 -17.06 -21.13 1.08
N THR A 367 -18.28 -21.63 1.04
CA THR A 367 -18.62 -22.87 0.36
C THR A 367 -19.82 -22.68 -0.54
N GLU A 368 -19.79 -23.25 -1.73
CA GLU A 368 -20.90 -23.24 -2.66
C GLU A 368 -21.05 -24.62 -3.29
N TYR A 369 -22.29 -25.09 -3.39
CA TYR A 369 -22.66 -26.36 -4.02
C TYR A 369 -23.73 -26.13 -5.07
N LYS A 370 -23.46 -26.53 -6.31
CA LYS A 370 -24.42 -26.55 -7.42
C LYS A 370 -25.22 -27.85 -7.37
N LEU A 371 -26.35 -27.84 -6.70
CA LEU A 371 -27.20 -29.01 -6.55
C LEU A 371 -27.87 -29.41 -7.87
N ILE A 372 -28.35 -28.41 -8.63
CA ILE A 372 -28.89 -28.60 -9.99
C ILE A 372 -28.10 -27.61 -10.86
N LYS A 373 -27.39 -28.18 -11.86
CA LYS A 373 -26.52 -27.36 -12.71
C LYS A 373 -27.32 -26.21 -13.31
N ASP A 374 -26.74 -25.00 -13.17
CA ASP A 374 -27.27 -23.71 -13.68
C ASP A 374 -28.67 -23.32 -13.18
N VAL A 375 -29.26 -24.07 -12.20
CA VAL A 375 -30.60 -23.81 -11.66
C VAL A 375 -30.56 -23.54 -10.17
N LEU A 376 -29.88 -24.38 -9.37
CA LEU A 376 -29.85 -24.25 -7.92
C LEU A 376 -28.45 -24.39 -7.37
N THR A 377 -27.97 -23.27 -6.78
CA THR A 377 -26.74 -23.23 -6.02
C THR A 377 -27.07 -22.89 -4.56
N ILE A 378 -26.51 -23.65 -3.64
CA ILE A 378 -26.56 -23.37 -2.21
C ILE A 378 -25.15 -22.99 -1.76
N GLY A 379 -25.01 -21.87 -1.06
CA GLY A 379 -23.72 -21.40 -0.58
C GLY A 379 -23.81 -20.83 0.81
N GLU A 380 -22.67 -20.85 1.50
CA GLU A 380 -22.48 -20.29 2.83
C GLU A 380 -21.21 -19.43 2.84
N HIS A 381 -21.33 -18.23 3.41
CA HIS A 381 -20.21 -17.32 3.65
C HIS A 381 -20.16 -17.03 5.15
N PHE A 382 -19.19 -17.62 5.83
CA PHE A 382 -18.99 -17.47 7.24
C PHE A 382 -17.69 -16.74 7.55
N THR A 383 -17.74 -15.77 8.45
CA THR A 383 -16.57 -15.04 8.94
C THR A 383 -16.65 -14.89 10.44
N LEU A 384 -15.56 -15.24 11.10
CA LEU A 384 -15.36 -15.02 12.54
C LEU A 384 -14.11 -14.15 12.72
N ASN A 385 -14.28 -13.03 13.42
CA ASN A 385 -13.17 -12.13 13.78
C ASN A 385 -13.20 -11.87 15.27
N ARG A 386 -12.00 -11.83 15.87
CA ARG A 386 -11.75 -11.29 17.19
C ARG A 386 -10.69 -10.23 17.07
N THR A 387 -11.01 -9.00 17.45
CA THR A 387 -10.08 -7.86 17.47
C THR A 387 -9.86 -7.40 18.90
N SER A 388 -8.66 -6.91 19.18
CA SER A 388 -8.32 -6.19 20.40
C SER A 388 -7.52 -4.96 20.00
N GLU A 389 -7.84 -3.82 20.57
CA GLU A 389 -7.20 -2.55 20.26
C GLU A 389 -6.94 -1.76 21.52
N VAL A 390 -5.73 -1.23 21.63
CA VAL A 390 -5.37 -0.19 22.59
C VAL A 390 -4.94 1.04 21.78
N GLN A 391 -5.69 2.12 21.93
CA GLN A 391 -5.42 3.39 21.25
C GLN A 391 -4.70 4.35 22.19
N ALA A 392 -3.80 5.15 21.62
CA ALA A 392 -3.27 6.30 22.34
C ALA A 392 -4.41 7.30 22.64
N PRO A 393 -4.38 7.98 23.79
CA PRO A 393 -5.36 9.03 24.09
C PRO A 393 -5.39 10.11 22.99
N SER A 394 -6.57 10.67 22.75
CA SER A 394 -6.72 11.83 21.84
C SER A 394 -5.85 12.99 22.28
N GLY A 395 -5.18 13.66 21.34
CA GLY A 395 -4.26 14.76 21.63
C GLY A 395 -2.93 14.32 22.26
N PHE A 396 -2.65 13.02 22.31
CA PHE A 396 -1.43 12.52 22.96
C PHE A 396 -0.15 13.14 22.39
N LEU A 397 0.01 13.17 21.06
CA LEU A 397 1.19 13.75 20.43
C LEU A 397 1.27 15.27 20.66
N GLU A 398 0.14 15.96 20.63
CA GLU A 398 0.08 17.39 20.93
C GLU A 398 0.56 17.67 22.36
N ASN A 399 0.06 16.90 23.33
CA ASN A 399 0.51 17.04 24.72
C ASN A 399 2.01 16.73 24.86
N VAL A 400 2.51 15.69 24.21
CA VAL A 400 3.93 15.32 24.24
C VAL A 400 4.84 16.43 23.71
N LEU A 401 4.41 17.14 22.65
CA LEU A 401 5.15 18.26 22.07
C LEU A 401 5.11 19.54 22.93
N GLN A 402 4.10 19.69 23.78
CA GLN A 402 3.92 20.84 24.66
C GLN A 402 4.57 20.65 26.03
N PHE A 403 4.95 19.44 26.40
CA PHE A 403 5.58 19.17 27.69
C PHE A 403 6.95 19.85 27.80
N ASN A 404 7.18 20.45 28.97
CA ASN A 404 8.49 21.02 29.32
C ASN A 404 9.55 19.91 29.36
N PRO A 405 10.70 20.07 28.67
CA PRO A 405 11.77 19.08 28.66
C PRO A 405 12.58 19.03 29.97
N SER A 406 12.49 20.08 30.82
CA SER A 406 13.26 20.20 32.09
C SER A 406 12.58 19.58 33.30
#